data_07bc9c720107b9fd11e3b7ea23a80a6d
#
_entry.id   07bc9c720107b9fd11e3b7ea23a80a6d
#
_cell.length_a   1.000
_cell.length_b   1.000
_cell.length_c   1.000
_cell.angle_alpha   90.00
_cell.angle_beta   90.00
_cell.angle_gamma   90.00
#
_symmetry.space_group_name_H-M   'P 1'
#
loop_
_entity.id
_entity.type
_entity.pdbx_description
1 polymer ?
#
loop_
_entity_poly.entity_id
_entity_poly.type
_entity_poly.pdbx_seq_one_letter_code
_entity_poly.pdbx_strand_id
1 'polypeptide(L)'
;MQGLMMDRQLLISSLIEHGAKVYHDREIVSRTVEGPIHRYTFADLHGRSKQVAGALTALGIKAADRVATLAWNGYRHIELYFGVSGMEAVCHTLNPRLHPSQLIYILNHAEDRLLFTDLTFLPLVEAIAGQLKTVEGIVVMTDADHMPESKLSNLLCYEDLLSEQDDDFVWPDFDENTAASLCYTSGTTGNPKGVLFSHRSSVLHAFCVSLPAVLALSESETFLPVVPMFHVNAWGTPYAIPMTGTKLVMPGPALDGASLTELMNAEAVTSTAGVPTVWSGLLNYWREHDTSVPTLKVTIIGGSAVPRSMVEAFDKEFGIEVRQGWGMTEMSPIGSINMLKPEQCAAPDTERYDIQVRQGRAVYGVEMKIVDAEGKTLPCDGKAFGELKVRGPWVSRAYYCEEEDEVLDSEGWFPTGDVATIDADGYMHITDRIKDLIKSGGEWISSIELENLAMSHPDVMQAAVIGIPDEKWAERPLLIVKLKAGAAPSKEDLLGFFKGKVADWSIPDDVVMVEELPIGGTGKVQKTELRKMYA
;
A
#
# COMPACT_ATOMS: atom_id res chain seq x y z
N MET A 1 -4.83 -38.43 13.38
CA MET A 1 -4.31 -38.05 14.72
C MET A 1 -4.06 -36.55 14.69
N GLN A 2 -4.64 -35.79 15.61
CA GLN A 2 -4.38 -34.35 15.72
C GLN A 2 -3.09 -34.10 16.49
N GLY A 3 -2.44 -32.95 16.25
CA GLY A 3 -1.32 -32.49 17.05
C GLY A 3 -1.75 -32.17 18.51
N LEU A 4 -0.79 -32.20 19.42
CA LEU A 4 -1.03 -31.98 20.86
C LEU A 4 -0.45 -30.62 21.33
N MET A 5 -0.42 -29.64 20.45
CA MET A 5 -0.02 -28.27 20.80
C MET A 5 -1.18 -27.51 21.45
N MET A 6 -0.86 -26.50 22.23
CA MET A 6 -1.86 -25.63 22.86
C MET A 6 -2.69 -24.92 21.77
N ASP A 7 -3.99 -24.86 22.00
CA ASP A 7 -4.92 -24.10 21.16
C ASP A 7 -4.94 -22.65 21.66
N ARG A 8 -4.00 -21.83 21.17
CA ARG A 8 -3.89 -20.40 21.49
C ARG A 8 -4.13 -19.59 20.23
N GLN A 9 -5.08 -18.67 20.34
CA GLN A 9 -5.53 -17.87 19.21
C GLN A 9 -4.48 -16.86 18.75
N LEU A 10 -4.33 -16.66 17.45
CA LEU A 10 -3.46 -15.66 16.83
C LEU A 10 -4.17 -14.31 16.76
N LEU A 11 -4.20 -13.58 17.88
CA LEU A 11 -4.86 -12.29 17.99
C LEU A 11 -3.86 -11.13 17.82
N ILE A 12 -4.31 -10.03 17.20
CA ILE A 12 -3.51 -8.80 17.01
C ILE A 12 -3.07 -8.22 18.36
N SER A 13 -3.93 -8.30 19.39
CA SER A 13 -3.59 -7.87 20.76
C SER A 13 -2.33 -8.55 21.29
N SER A 14 -2.07 -9.82 20.94
CA SER A 14 -0.88 -10.54 21.36
C SER A 14 0.43 -9.97 20.81
N LEU A 15 0.38 -9.28 19.67
CA LEU A 15 1.55 -8.64 19.05
C LEU A 15 2.03 -7.44 19.88
N ILE A 16 1.10 -6.57 20.29
CA ILE A 16 1.45 -5.41 21.11
C ILE A 16 1.76 -5.80 22.55
N GLU A 17 1.09 -6.80 23.12
CA GLU A 17 1.46 -7.38 24.42
C GLU A 17 2.90 -7.90 24.41
N HIS A 18 3.30 -8.59 23.33
CA HIS A 18 4.67 -9.06 23.16
C HIS A 18 5.65 -7.89 23.10
N GLY A 19 5.37 -6.88 22.26
CA GLY A 19 6.18 -5.68 22.12
C GLY A 19 6.37 -4.96 23.45
N ALA A 20 5.28 -4.72 24.18
CA ALA A 20 5.31 -4.06 25.49
C ALA A 20 6.04 -4.87 26.58
N LYS A 21 6.04 -6.20 26.48
CA LYS A 21 6.70 -7.06 27.47
C LYS A 21 8.19 -7.28 27.17
N VAL A 22 8.55 -7.46 25.91
CA VAL A 22 9.90 -7.87 25.49
C VAL A 22 10.74 -6.67 25.06
N TYR A 23 10.12 -5.69 24.42
CA TYR A 23 10.74 -4.50 23.87
C TYR A 23 10.13 -3.22 24.45
N HIS A 24 9.83 -3.25 25.77
CA HIS A 24 9.02 -2.23 26.46
C HIS A 24 9.51 -0.79 26.27
N ASP A 25 10.81 -0.59 26.21
CA ASP A 25 11.51 0.70 26.07
C ASP A 25 11.83 1.09 24.62
N ARG A 26 11.42 0.24 23.65
CA ARG A 26 11.66 0.53 22.25
C ARG A 26 10.80 1.69 21.78
N GLU A 27 11.45 2.65 21.10
CA GLU A 27 10.87 3.95 20.80
C GLU A 27 10.00 3.91 19.53
N ILE A 28 8.89 4.64 19.59
CA ILE A 28 8.04 5.01 18.46
C ILE A 28 8.09 6.53 18.33
N VAL A 29 8.39 7.02 17.15
CA VAL A 29 8.51 8.45 16.84
C VAL A 29 7.45 8.84 15.82
N SER A 30 6.74 9.92 16.07
CA SER A 30 5.74 10.45 15.13
C SER A 30 5.89 11.94 14.94
N ARG A 31 5.96 12.39 13.69
CA ARG A 31 5.65 13.77 13.38
C ARG A 31 4.13 13.92 13.46
N THR A 32 3.65 14.76 14.37
CA THR A 32 2.21 14.97 14.57
C THR A 32 1.62 15.90 13.51
N VAL A 33 0.29 15.90 13.37
CA VAL A 33 -0.42 16.84 12.50
C VAL A 33 -0.33 18.27 13.02
N GLU A 34 -0.23 18.44 14.34
CA GLU A 34 0.00 19.72 15.02
C GLU A 34 1.41 20.27 14.77
N GLY A 35 2.37 19.43 14.33
CA GLY A 35 3.74 19.80 13.96
C GLY A 35 4.85 19.23 14.83
N PRO A 36 4.75 19.17 16.18
CA PRO A 36 5.79 18.63 17.05
C PRO A 36 6.08 17.15 16.80
N ILE A 37 7.29 16.71 17.18
CA ILE A 37 7.64 15.28 17.23
C ILE A 37 7.15 14.71 18.56
N HIS A 38 6.28 13.71 18.47
CA HIS A 38 5.86 12.88 19.60
C HIS A 38 6.75 11.65 19.72
N ARG A 39 7.14 11.30 20.95
CA ARG A 39 7.99 10.14 21.26
C ARG A 39 7.40 9.39 22.44
N TYR A 40 7.28 8.09 22.29
CA TYR A 40 6.84 7.17 23.33
C TYR A 40 7.36 5.76 23.04
N THR A 41 7.06 4.79 23.89
CA THR A 41 7.57 3.42 23.80
C THR A 41 6.48 2.40 23.44
N PHE A 42 6.87 1.15 23.19
CA PHE A 42 5.88 0.07 23.02
C PHE A 42 5.07 -0.18 24.29
N ALA A 43 5.63 0.06 25.48
CA ALA A 43 4.87 0.00 26.72
C ALA A 43 3.77 1.07 26.74
N ASP A 44 4.10 2.31 26.35
CA ASP A 44 3.14 3.40 26.26
C ASP A 44 2.08 3.11 25.19
N LEU A 45 2.47 2.64 23.98
CA LEU A 45 1.53 2.24 22.93
C LEU A 45 0.52 1.21 23.46
N HIS A 46 0.98 0.20 24.20
CA HIS A 46 0.10 -0.83 24.75
C HIS A 46 -0.88 -0.25 25.77
N GLY A 47 -0.39 0.57 26.73
CA GLY A 47 -1.25 1.23 27.71
C GLY A 47 -2.31 2.10 27.06
N ARG A 48 -1.89 2.97 26.11
CA ARG A 48 -2.80 3.85 25.38
C ARG A 48 -3.78 3.10 24.47
N SER A 49 -3.37 1.98 23.88
CA SER A 49 -4.30 1.12 23.12
C SER A 49 -5.38 0.51 24.02
N LYS A 50 -5.08 0.19 25.27
CA LYS A 50 -6.06 -0.24 26.27
C LYS A 50 -7.01 0.90 26.67
N GLN A 51 -6.49 2.10 26.84
CA GLN A 51 -7.33 3.30 27.05
C GLN A 51 -8.27 3.54 25.87
N VAL A 52 -7.81 3.36 24.63
CA VAL A 52 -8.67 3.39 23.43
C VAL A 52 -9.81 2.37 23.54
N ALA A 53 -9.51 1.13 23.90
CA ALA A 53 -10.53 0.07 24.05
C ALA A 53 -11.54 0.40 25.16
N GLY A 54 -11.06 0.97 26.29
CA GLY A 54 -11.92 1.49 27.36
C GLY A 54 -12.85 2.61 26.89
N ALA A 55 -12.32 3.60 26.19
CA ALA A 55 -13.07 4.74 25.65
C ALA A 55 -14.12 4.27 24.63
N LEU A 56 -13.76 3.36 23.72
CA LEU A 56 -14.70 2.77 22.76
C LEU A 56 -15.83 1.99 23.46
N THR A 57 -15.50 1.25 24.52
CA THR A 57 -16.50 0.54 25.34
C THR A 57 -17.45 1.53 26.00
N ALA A 58 -16.95 2.62 26.57
CA ALA A 58 -17.76 3.69 27.17
C ALA A 58 -18.68 4.38 26.13
N LEU A 59 -18.21 4.51 24.88
CA LEU A 59 -18.99 5.02 23.74
C LEU A 59 -19.95 3.96 23.15
N GLY A 60 -20.03 2.75 23.72
CA GLY A 60 -20.98 1.72 23.35
C GLY A 60 -20.57 0.87 22.14
N ILE A 61 -19.32 0.89 21.73
CA ILE A 61 -18.78 0.02 20.69
C ILE A 61 -18.70 -1.41 21.21
N LYS A 62 -19.08 -2.36 20.38
CA LYS A 62 -19.16 -3.80 20.68
C LYS A 62 -18.36 -4.61 19.66
N ALA A 63 -18.24 -5.92 19.95
CA ALA A 63 -17.72 -6.89 19.01
C ALA A 63 -18.36 -6.75 17.62
N ALA A 64 -17.53 -6.84 16.59
CA ALA A 64 -17.87 -6.68 15.17
C ALA A 64 -18.37 -5.28 14.74
N ASP A 65 -18.49 -4.28 15.61
CA ASP A 65 -18.73 -2.89 15.19
C ASP A 65 -17.55 -2.36 14.39
N ARG A 66 -17.81 -1.55 13.37
CA ARG A 66 -16.76 -0.90 12.56
C ARG A 66 -16.50 0.50 13.11
N VAL A 67 -15.20 0.78 13.28
CA VAL A 67 -14.68 2.08 13.72
C VAL A 67 -13.80 2.62 12.60
N ALA A 68 -14.28 3.67 11.94
CA ALA A 68 -13.59 4.29 10.82
C ALA A 68 -12.45 5.19 11.27
N THR A 69 -11.36 5.21 10.51
CA THR A 69 -10.23 6.13 10.69
C THR A 69 -9.92 6.86 9.39
N LEU A 70 -9.79 8.18 9.46
CA LEU A 70 -9.39 9.06 8.36
C LEU A 70 -8.16 9.86 8.82
N ALA A 71 -6.98 9.23 8.72
CA ALA A 71 -5.78 9.71 9.42
C ALA A 71 -4.48 9.39 8.67
N TRP A 72 -3.45 10.21 8.93
CA TRP A 72 -2.08 9.98 8.50
C TRP A 72 -1.39 8.89 9.34
N ASN A 73 -0.14 8.54 8.96
CA ASN A 73 0.72 7.69 9.77
C ASN A 73 1.15 8.45 11.02
N GLY A 74 0.63 8.07 12.17
CA GLY A 74 0.89 8.73 13.44
C GLY A 74 0.56 7.86 14.65
N TYR A 75 1.02 8.28 15.83
CA TYR A 75 0.91 7.49 17.06
C TYR A 75 -0.56 7.22 17.46
N ARG A 76 -1.45 8.19 17.34
CA ARG A 76 -2.88 8.00 17.63
C ARG A 76 -3.53 6.99 16.68
N HIS A 77 -3.10 6.98 15.41
CA HIS A 77 -3.64 6.04 14.44
C HIS A 77 -3.22 4.60 14.73
N ILE A 78 -1.96 4.36 15.14
CA ILE A 78 -1.52 3.00 15.50
C ILE A 78 -2.16 2.52 16.82
N GLU A 79 -2.46 3.42 17.77
CA GLU A 79 -3.24 3.10 18.97
C GLU A 79 -4.62 2.57 18.62
N LEU A 80 -5.30 3.16 17.63
CA LEU A 80 -6.59 2.68 17.12
C LEU A 80 -6.49 1.31 16.47
N TYR A 81 -5.40 1.00 15.77
CA TYR A 81 -5.18 -0.33 15.19
C TYR A 81 -5.26 -1.44 16.24
N PHE A 82 -4.62 -1.23 17.37
CA PHE A 82 -4.60 -2.21 18.46
C PHE A 82 -5.82 -2.10 19.37
N GLY A 83 -6.25 -0.88 19.70
CA GLY A 83 -7.38 -0.65 20.58
C GLY A 83 -8.70 -1.15 20.01
N VAL A 84 -8.96 -0.85 18.74
CA VAL A 84 -10.19 -1.30 18.06
C VAL A 84 -10.18 -2.81 17.84
N SER A 85 -9.13 -3.33 17.17
CA SER A 85 -9.07 -4.76 16.85
C SER A 85 -8.94 -5.62 18.11
N GLY A 86 -8.19 -5.14 19.12
CA GLY A 86 -7.97 -5.89 20.35
C GLY A 86 -9.24 -6.13 21.17
N MET A 87 -10.27 -5.29 21.06
CA MET A 87 -11.57 -5.45 21.72
C MET A 87 -12.61 -6.22 20.89
N GLU A 88 -12.20 -6.91 19.81
CA GLU A 88 -13.06 -7.65 18.88
C GLU A 88 -13.91 -6.75 17.97
N ALA A 89 -13.59 -5.45 17.84
CA ALA A 89 -14.18 -4.56 16.86
C ALA A 89 -13.32 -4.51 15.57
N VAL A 90 -13.81 -3.85 14.52
CA VAL A 90 -13.16 -3.81 13.21
C VAL A 90 -12.59 -2.43 12.94
N CYS A 91 -11.27 -2.30 12.83
CA CYS A 91 -10.60 -1.07 12.45
C CYS A 91 -10.75 -0.84 10.93
N HIS A 92 -11.56 0.15 10.55
CA HIS A 92 -11.82 0.46 9.16
C HIS A 92 -11.03 1.70 8.72
N THR A 93 -10.03 1.51 7.87
CA THR A 93 -9.18 2.59 7.42
C THR A 93 -9.65 3.19 6.10
N LEU A 94 -9.81 4.52 6.07
CA LEU A 94 -10.32 5.28 4.94
C LEU A 94 -9.21 6.05 4.22
N ASN A 95 -9.17 5.95 2.90
CA ASN A 95 -8.24 6.73 2.09
C ASN A 95 -8.78 8.16 1.88
N PRO A 96 -8.15 9.19 2.47
CA PRO A 96 -8.61 10.58 2.39
C PRO A 96 -8.50 11.20 1.00
N ARG A 97 -7.82 10.53 0.07
CA ARG A 97 -7.65 11.00 -1.32
C ARG A 97 -8.79 10.56 -2.24
N LEU A 98 -9.75 9.80 -1.71
CA LEU A 98 -10.94 9.41 -2.45
C LEU A 98 -11.90 10.59 -2.62
N HIS A 99 -12.70 10.55 -3.68
CA HIS A 99 -13.74 11.55 -3.89
C HIS A 99 -14.78 11.49 -2.72
N PRO A 100 -15.32 12.63 -2.25
CA PRO A 100 -16.27 12.65 -1.14
C PRO A 100 -17.45 11.68 -1.29
N SER A 101 -17.99 11.52 -2.51
CA SER A 101 -19.09 10.57 -2.76
C SER A 101 -18.69 9.10 -2.53
N GLN A 102 -17.42 8.75 -2.76
CA GLN A 102 -16.91 7.41 -2.47
C GLN A 102 -16.75 7.19 -0.97
N LEU A 103 -16.27 8.20 -0.23
CA LEU A 103 -16.18 8.14 1.24
C LEU A 103 -17.57 7.98 1.88
N ILE A 104 -18.58 8.73 1.41
CA ILE A 104 -19.96 8.60 1.86
C ILE A 104 -20.48 7.17 1.59
N TYR A 105 -20.23 6.65 0.39
CA TYR A 105 -20.61 5.29 0.05
C TYR A 105 -19.94 4.28 0.98
N ILE A 106 -18.63 4.36 1.15
CA ILE A 106 -17.82 3.42 1.95
C ILE A 106 -18.27 3.43 3.41
N LEU A 107 -18.38 4.60 4.04
CA LEU A 107 -18.81 4.74 5.43
C LEU A 107 -20.21 4.18 5.68
N ASN A 108 -21.15 4.45 4.76
CA ASN A 108 -22.52 3.94 4.86
C ASN A 108 -22.62 2.43 4.55
N HIS A 109 -21.81 1.93 3.60
CA HIS A 109 -21.79 0.51 3.24
C HIS A 109 -21.13 -0.34 4.33
N ALA A 110 -20.07 0.18 4.96
CA ALA A 110 -19.44 -0.46 6.10
C ALA A 110 -20.27 -0.36 7.38
N GLU A 111 -21.28 0.51 7.40
CA GLU A 111 -22.06 0.81 8.60
C GLU A 111 -21.19 1.21 9.79
N ASP A 112 -20.22 2.13 9.55
CA ASP A 112 -19.33 2.63 10.58
C ASP A 112 -20.10 3.35 11.69
N ARG A 113 -19.75 3.07 12.96
CA ARG A 113 -20.42 3.65 14.11
C ARG A 113 -19.72 4.91 14.63
N LEU A 114 -18.38 4.93 14.58
CA LEU A 114 -17.57 6.09 14.93
C LEU A 114 -16.61 6.41 13.79
N LEU A 115 -16.28 7.69 13.66
CA LEU A 115 -15.26 8.18 12.72
C LEU A 115 -14.18 8.96 13.49
N PHE A 116 -12.97 8.43 13.51
CA PHE A 116 -11.78 9.13 13.99
C PHE A 116 -11.11 9.86 12.83
N THR A 117 -10.79 11.13 13.01
CA THR A 117 -10.22 11.95 11.93
C THR A 117 -9.08 12.84 12.42
N ASP A 118 -8.00 12.95 11.62
CA ASP A 118 -6.99 13.98 11.84
C ASP A 118 -7.54 15.38 11.54
N LEU A 119 -6.96 16.40 12.17
CA LEU A 119 -7.26 17.82 11.94
C LEU A 119 -7.28 18.20 10.45
N THR A 120 -6.34 17.66 9.68
CA THR A 120 -6.21 17.89 8.22
C THR A 120 -7.49 17.58 7.46
N PHE A 121 -8.23 16.56 7.89
CA PHE A 121 -9.39 16.04 7.16
C PHE A 121 -10.73 16.49 7.74
N LEU A 122 -10.74 17.24 8.84
CA LEU A 122 -11.98 17.72 9.44
C LEU A 122 -12.86 18.53 8.47
N PRO A 123 -12.33 19.42 7.62
CA PRO A 123 -13.16 20.11 6.63
C PRO A 123 -13.86 19.18 5.64
N LEU A 124 -13.20 18.06 5.26
CA LEU A 124 -13.81 17.02 4.42
C LEU A 124 -14.93 16.29 5.17
N VAL A 125 -14.68 15.94 6.44
CA VAL A 125 -15.68 15.29 7.30
C VAL A 125 -16.90 16.20 7.50
N GLU A 126 -16.70 17.49 7.76
CA GLU A 126 -17.80 18.47 7.85
C GLU A 126 -18.66 18.52 6.58
N ALA A 127 -18.01 18.43 5.41
CA ALA A 127 -18.73 18.48 4.14
C ALA A 127 -19.60 17.24 3.88
N ILE A 128 -19.24 16.07 4.44
CA ILE A 128 -19.96 14.80 4.20
C ILE A 128 -20.84 14.35 5.36
N ALA A 129 -20.63 14.87 6.58
CA ALA A 129 -21.27 14.39 7.81
C ALA A 129 -22.79 14.28 7.72
N GLY A 130 -23.47 15.24 7.08
CA GLY A 130 -24.92 15.22 6.88
C GLY A 130 -25.46 14.06 6.01
N GLN A 131 -24.58 13.30 5.37
CA GLN A 131 -24.91 12.16 4.51
C GLN A 131 -24.50 10.81 5.12
N LEU A 132 -23.88 10.82 6.30
CA LEU A 132 -23.49 9.61 7.03
C LEU A 132 -24.67 9.11 7.84
N LYS A 133 -25.07 7.85 7.62
CA LYS A 133 -26.32 7.30 8.16
C LYS A 133 -26.14 6.57 9.49
N THR A 134 -24.95 6.02 9.73
CA THR A 134 -24.67 5.12 10.86
C THR A 134 -23.64 5.68 11.83
N VAL A 135 -22.91 6.72 11.43
CA VAL A 135 -21.89 7.36 12.28
C VAL A 135 -22.57 8.14 13.41
N GLU A 136 -22.38 7.68 14.63
CA GLU A 136 -22.98 8.21 15.85
C GLU A 136 -22.12 9.30 16.50
N GLY A 137 -20.78 9.29 16.25
CA GLY A 137 -19.84 10.25 16.80
C GLY A 137 -18.61 10.44 15.92
N ILE A 138 -18.04 11.63 15.99
CA ILE A 138 -16.81 12.01 15.29
C ILE A 138 -15.77 12.42 16.33
N VAL A 139 -14.61 11.75 16.30
CA VAL A 139 -13.50 12.00 17.21
C VAL A 139 -12.36 12.67 16.43
N VAL A 140 -11.97 13.87 16.86
CA VAL A 140 -10.79 14.54 16.30
C VAL A 140 -9.55 14.02 17.02
N MET A 141 -8.60 13.51 16.26
CA MET A 141 -7.37 12.91 16.77
C MET A 141 -6.35 14.00 17.15
N THR A 142 -6.69 14.75 18.20
CA THR A 142 -5.90 15.87 18.73
C THR A 142 -6.10 16.00 20.24
N ASP A 143 -5.45 16.99 20.85
CA ASP A 143 -5.63 17.36 22.25
C ASP A 143 -6.57 18.57 22.40
N ALA A 144 -6.94 18.91 23.65
CA ALA A 144 -7.88 19.99 23.96
C ALA A 144 -7.41 21.37 23.47
N ASP A 145 -6.09 21.63 23.50
CA ASP A 145 -5.52 22.93 23.11
C ASP A 145 -5.58 23.14 21.58
N HIS A 146 -5.65 22.07 20.81
CA HIS A 146 -5.70 22.10 19.36
C HIS A 146 -7.08 21.75 18.78
N MET A 147 -8.11 21.59 19.65
CA MET A 147 -9.47 21.34 19.16
C MET A 147 -9.98 22.53 18.34
N PRO A 148 -10.39 22.30 17.07
CA PRO A 148 -10.84 23.37 16.18
C PRO A 148 -12.29 23.77 16.48
N GLU A 149 -12.64 25.00 16.14
CA GLU A 149 -14.03 25.39 15.99
C GLU A 149 -14.65 24.61 14.82
N SER A 150 -15.83 24.06 15.02
CA SER A 150 -16.51 23.24 14.01
C SER A 150 -18.02 23.51 14.00
N LYS A 151 -18.63 23.25 12.84
CA LYS A 151 -20.10 23.28 12.68
C LYS A 151 -20.76 21.99 13.15
N LEU A 152 -20.00 20.94 13.41
CA LEU A 152 -20.50 19.66 13.88
C LEU A 152 -20.81 19.74 15.37
N SER A 153 -21.99 19.29 15.74
CA SER A 153 -22.49 19.32 17.11
C SER A 153 -21.96 18.09 17.83
N ASN A 154 -21.20 17.59 18.31
CA ASN A 154 -20.77 16.35 18.98
C ASN A 154 -19.39 15.90 18.54
N LEU A 155 -18.47 16.85 18.32
CA LEU A 155 -17.06 16.50 18.19
C LEU A 155 -16.50 16.10 19.54
N LEU A 156 -15.78 14.98 19.55
CA LEU A 156 -15.05 14.49 20.71
C LEU A 156 -13.55 14.72 20.49
N CYS A 157 -12.83 15.01 21.57
CA CYS A 157 -11.38 15.14 21.56
C CYS A 157 -10.75 13.80 21.94
N TYR A 158 -9.78 13.35 21.15
CA TYR A 158 -9.12 12.06 21.35
C TYR A 158 -8.42 11.96 22.71
N GLU A 159 -7.59 12.97 23.06
CA GLU A 159 -6.82 12.92 24.30
C GLU A 159 -7.73 13.05 25.53
N ASP A 160 -8.83 13.80 25.44
CA ASP A 160 -9.80 13.89 26.53
C ASP A 160 -10.46 12.54 26.79
N LEU A 161 -10.89 11.83 25.71
CA LEU A 161 -11.48 10.50 25.83
C LEU A 161 -10.54 9.50 26.50
N LEU A 162 -9.25 9.54 26.16
CA LEU A 162 -8.26 8.64 26.74
C LEU A 162 -7.93 9.00 28.19
N SER A 163 -7.91 10.30 28.53
CA SER A 163 -7.61 10.77 29.87
C SER A 163 -8.63 10.31 30.92
N GLU A 164 -9.83 9.96 30.49
CA GLU A 164 -10.91 9.41 31.32
C GLU A 164 -10.79 7.89 31.57
N GLN A 165 -9.79 7.22 30.98
CA GLN A 165 -9.64 5.78 31.02
C GLN A 165 -8.34 5.36 31.69
N ASP A 166 -8.39 4.27 32.45
CA ASP A 166 -7.21 3.57 32.94
C ASP A 166 -6.66 2.60 31.86
N ASP A 167 -5.43 2.13 32.03
CA ASP A 167 -4.78 1.18 31.11
C ASP A 167 -4.95 -0.29 31.56
N ASP A 168 -6.00 -0.57 32.34
CA ASP A 168 -6.27 -1.88 32.93
C ASP A 168 -7.21 -2.76 32.09
N PHE A 169 -7.64 -2.29 30.90
CA PHE A 169 -8.49 -3.05 29.98
C PHE A 169 -7.89 -4.44 29.71
N VAL A 170 -8.70 -5.48 29.89
CA VAL A 170 -8.29 -6.86 29.66
C VAL A 170 -8.75 -7.28 28.26
N TRP A 171 -7.76 -7.61 27.41
CA TRP A 171 -8.05 -8.10 26.07
C TRP A 171 -8.87 -9.39 26.12
N PRO A 172 -10.03 -9.45 25.44
CA PRO A 172 -10.82 -10.70 25.36
C PRO A 172 -10.06 -11.75 24.54
N ASP A 173 -10.33 -13.01 24.82
CA ASP A 173 -9.88 -14.16 24.02
C ASP A 173 -11.05 -14.64 23.16
N PHE A 174 -10.85 -14.72 21.83
CA PHE A 174 -11.87 -15.05 20.85
C PHE A 174 -11.26 -15.76 19.63
N ASP A 175 -12.10 -16.24 18.72
CA ASP A 175 -11.64 -16.95 17.51
C ASP A 175 -10.75 -16.07 16.62
N GLU A 176 -9.54 -16.55 16.30
CA GLU A 176 -8.58 -15.88 15.42
C GLU A 176 -9.10 -15.57 14.01
N ASN A 177 -10.18 -16.22 13.58
CA ASN A 177 -10.84 -15.95 12.31
C ASN A 177 -11.81 -14.76 12.37
N THR A 178 -12.05 -14.19 13.54
CA THR A 178 -12.83 -12.95 13.71
C THR A 178 -12.22 -11.81 12.91
N ALA A 179 -13.06 -10.94 12.35
CA ALA A 179 -12.62 -9.77 11.59
C ALA A 179 -11.87 -8.79 12.49
N ALA A 180 -10.76 -8.25 11.98
CA ALA A 180 -9.88 -7.32 12.68
C ALA A 180 -9.82 -5.95 12.02
N SER A 181 -9.76 -5.92 10.69
CA SER A 181 -9.70 -4.66 9.94
C SER A 181 -10.39 -4.76 8.59
N LEU A 182 -10.81 -3.60 8.06
CA LEU A 182 -11.50 -3.45 6.79
C LEU A 182 -10.81 -2.38 5.96
N CYS A 183 -10.50 -2.69 4.69
CA CYS A 183 -9.98 -1.74 3.73
C CYS A 183 -10.77 -1.82 2.43
N TYR A 184 -11.09 -0.68 1.83
CA TYR A 184 -11.76 -0.66 0.53
C TYR A 184 -10.76 -0.49 -0.61
N THR A 185 -10.99 -1.24 -1.69
CA THR A 185 -10.27 -1.04 -2.95
C THR A 185 -10.84 0.17 -3.68
N SER A 186 -10.02 0.83 -4.49
CA SER A 186 -10.42 2.04 -5.23
C SER A 186 -11.42 1.78 -6.38
N GLY A 187 -11.90 0.55 -6.54
CA GLY A 187 -12.86 0.13 -7.57
C GLY A 187 -12.64 0.79 -8.95
N THR A 188 -12.00 0.09 -9.87
CA THR A 188 -11.73 0.65 -11.21
C THR A 188 -12.94 0.56 -12.14
N THR A 189 -13.95 -0.20 -11.75
CA THR A 189 -15.19 -0.44 -12.51
C THR A 189 -16.34 -0.65 -11.52
N GLY A 190 -16.93 0.44 -11.00
CA GLY A 190 -18.05 0.36 -10.07
C GLY A 190 -17.75 0.97 -8.70
N ASN A 191 -18.55 0.63 -7.72
CA ASN A 191 -18.36 1.05 -6.33
C ASN A 191 -17.10 0.39 -5.71
N PRO A 192 -16.42 1.05 -4.78
CA PRO A 192 -15.35 0.43 -4.00
C PRO A 192 -15.82 -0.83 -3.29
N LYS A 193 -14.98 -1.88 -3.29
CA LYS A 193 -15.25 -3.16 -2.62
C LYS A 193 -14.46 -3.27 -1.33
N GLY A 194 -15.09 -3.74 -0.27
CA GLY A 194 -14.45 -3.93 1.04
C GLY A 194 -13.72 -5.27 1.13
N VAL A 195 -12.51 -5.26 1.64
CA VAL A 195 -11.73 -6.46 1.98
C VAL A 195 -11.61 -6.54 3.49
N LEU A 196 -12.16 -7.60 4.07
CA LEU A 196 -12.26 -7.82 5.51
C LEU A 196 -11.18 -8.81 5.96
N PHE A 197 -10.19 -8.32 6.72
CA PHE A 197 -9.07 -9.12 7.21
C PHE A 197 -9.40 -9.72 8.58
N SER A 198 -9.01 -10.99 8.79
CA SER A 198 -9.10 -11.63 10.11
C SER A 198 -7.87 -11.34 10.96
N HIS A 199 -7.96 -11.57 12.28
CA HIS A 199 -6.81 -11.56 13.18
C HIS A 199 -5.74 -12.55 12.70
N ARG A 200 -6.15 -13.79 12.42
CA ARG A 200 -5.28 -14.84 11.89
C ARG A 200 -4.52 -14.39 10.63
N SER A 201 -5.23 -13.86 9.63
CA SER A 201 -4.58 -13.43 8.38
C SER A 201 -3.58 -12.32 8.62
N SER A 202 -3.90 -11.34 9.48
CA SER A 202 -3.03 -10.21 9.82
C SER A 202 -1.78 -10.65 10.58
N VAL A 203 -1.91 -11.57 11.55
CA VAL A 203 -0.76 -12.11 12.31
C VAL A 203 0.14 -12.96 11.43
N LEU A 204 -0.41 -13.85 10.59
CA LEU A 204 0.40 -14.66 9.66
C LEU A 204 1.11 -13.78 8.63
N HIS A 205 0.45 -12.74 8.13
CA HIS A 205 1.05 -11.76 7.25
C HIS A 205 2.19 -11.00 7.97
N ALA A 206 1.99 -10.58 9.24
CA ALA A 206 3.02 -9.94 10.05
C ALA A 206 4.26 -10.83 10.23
N PHE A 207 4.10 -12.13 10.46
CA PHE A 207 5.22 -13.09 10.46
C PHE A 207 5.95 -13.09 9.12
N CYS A 208 5.21 -13.14 8.01
CA CYS A 208 5.80 -13.17 6.67
C CYS A 208 6.60 -11.91 6.38
N VAL A 209 6.03 -10.71 6.60
CA VAL A 209 6.72 -9.45 6.28
C VAL A 209 7.96 -9.23 7.15
N SER A 210 8.02 -9.83 8.34
CA SER A 210 9.18 -9.75 9.24
C SER A 210 10.37 -10.59 8.78
N LEU A 211 10.17 -11.56 7.88
CA LEU A 211 11.24 -12.44 7.42
C LEU A 211 12.40 -11.65 6.77
N PRO A 212 13.65 -12.14 6.90
CA PRO A 212 14.82 -11.56 6.23
C PRO A 212 14.65 -11.42 4.72
N ALA A 213 13.90 -12.35 4.11
CA ALA A 213 13.60 -12.34 2.67
C ALA A 213 12.53 -11.31 2.27
N VAL A 214 11.94 -10.55 3.20
CA VAL A 214 10.90 -9.54 2.92
C VAL A 214 11.35 -8.18 3.43
N LEU A 215 10.98 -7.76 4.65
CA LEU A 215 11.40 -6.47 5.21
C LEU A 215 12.62 -6.57 6.13
N ALA A 216 13.00 -7.77 6.55
CA ALA A 216 14.10 -8.02 7.46
C ALA A 216 14.01 -7.21 8.78
N LEU A 217 12.81 -7.09 9.33
CA LEU A 217 12.57 -6.32 10.55
C LEU A 217 13.25 -6.98 11.77
N SER A 218 13.91 -6.16 12.58
CA SER A 218 14.58 -6.60 13.80
C SER A 218 14.81 -5.42 14.75
N GLU A 219 15.19 -5.70 15.96
CA GLU A 219 15.52 -4.69 16.98
C GLU A 219 16.66 -3.75 16.57
N SER A 220 17.57 -4.18 15.68
CA SER A 220 18.66 -3.35 15.16
C SER A 220 18.23 -2.36 14.09
N GLU A 221 17.00 -2.47 13.59
CA GLU A 221 16.51 -1.63 12.49
C GLU A 221 15.63 -0.48 12.98
N THR A 222 15.66 0.62 12.22
CA THR A 222 14.74 1.75 12.34
C THR A 222 13.95 1.84 11.03
N PHE A 223 12.64 1.65 11.10
CA PHE A 223 11.77 1.59 9.94
C PHE A 223 10.86 2.81 9.83
N LEU A 224 10.82 3.44 8.65
CA LEU A 224 9.91 4.54 8.34
C LEU A 224 8.96 4.14 7.20
N PRO A 225 7.68 3.82 7.50
CA PRO A 225 6.67 3.57 6.48
C PRO A 225 6.19 4.88 5.86
N VAL A 226 6.55 5.14 4.59
CA VAL A 226 5.91 6.18 3.78
C VAL A 226 4.58 5.67 3.22
N VAL A 227 4.47 4.37 3.05
CA VAL A 227 3.19 3.70 2.73
C VAL A 227 2.15 4.04 3.79
N PRO A 228 0.95 4.51 3.37
CA PRO A 228 -0.01 5.05 4.32
C PRO A 228 -0.73 3.96 5.10
N MET A 229 -0.95 4.21 6.40
CA MET A 229 -1.76 3.36 7.25
C MET A 229 -3.22 3.29 6.80
N PHE A 230 -3.73 4.33 6.16
CA PHE A 230 -5.08 4.36 5.61
C PHE A 230 -5.25 3.49 4.34
N HIS A 231 -4.20 2.85 3.84
CA HIS A 231 -4.26 1.99 2.65
C HIS A 231 -3.57 0.66 2.93
N VAL A 232 -4.35 -0.40 2.89
CA VAL A 232 -3.97 -1.79 3.18
C VAL A 232 -2.99 -1.90 4.37
N ASN A 233 -3.32 -1.15 5.45
CA ASN A 233 -2.68 -1.17 6.76
C ASN A 233 -1.16 -0.94 6.71
N ALA A 234 -0.68 0.03 5.91
CA ALA A 234 0.75 0.30 5.70
C ALA A 234 1.55 -0.99 5.43
N TRP A 235 0.98 -1.88 4.59
CA TRP A 235 1.56 -3.18 4.22
C TRP A 235 1.81 -4.10 5.42
N GLY A 236 0.98 -4.01 6.47
CA GLY A 236 1.05 -4.84 7.67
C GLY A 236 2.18 -4.48 8.64
N THR A 237 2.94 -3.43 8.36
CA THR A 237 4.07 -3.00 9.20
C THR A 237 3.67 -2.61 10.63
N PRO A 238 2.51 -1.98 10.91
CA PRO A 238 2.08 -1.70 12.27
C PRO A 238 1.95 -2.96 13.13
N TYR A 239 1.57 -4.09 12.55
CA TYR A 239 1.45 -5.37 13.25
C TYR A 239 2.79 -6.10 13.40
N ALA A 240 3.67 -5.99 12.40
CA ALA A 240 4.97 -6.68 12.38
C ALA A 240 6.00 -6.03 13.32
N ILE A 241 5.97 -4.73 13.48
CA ILE A 241 6.96 -3.95 14.22
C ILE A 241 7.01 -4.27 15.72
N PRO A 242 5.89 -4.33 16.47
CA PRO A 242 5.94 -4.72 17.87
C PRO A 242 6.43 -6.15 18.09
N MET A 243 6.19 -7.04 17.13
CA MET A 243 6.64 -8.43 17.19
C MET A 243 8.17 -8.54 17.12
N THR A 244 8.85 -7.62 16.45
CA THR A 244 10.29 -7.68 16.13
C THR A 244 11.14 -6.70 16.92
N GLY A 245 10.54 -5.77 17.68
CA GLY A 245 11.26 -4.72 18.39
C GLY A 245 11.89 -3.66 17.48
N THR A 246 11.47 -3.56 16.24
CA THR A 246 11.97 -2.54 15.30
C THR A 246 11.54 -1.14 15.77
N LYS A 247 12.44 -0.14 15.74
CA LYS A 247 12.06 1.25 16.01
C LYS A 247 11.17 1.75 14.88
N LEU A 248 10.01 2.33 15.23
CA LEU A 248 9.05 2.87 14.27
C LEU A 248 9.14 4.40 14.20
N VAL A 249 9.27 4.92 12.97
CA VAL A 249 9.26 6.37 12.71
C VAL A 249 8.14 6.70 11.75
N MET A 250 7.18 7.52 12.15
CA MET A 250 5.99 7.86 11.37
C MET A 250 6.07 9.31 10.87
N PRO A 251 5.99 9.55 9.54
CA PRO A 251 6.23 10.85 8.95
C PRO A 251 5.05 11.83 9.07
N GLY A 252 3.87 11.40 9.51
CA GLY A 252 2.67 12.23 9.49
C GLY A 252 2.28 12.68 8.07
N PRO A 253 1.82 13.92 7.91
CA PRO A 253 1.40 14.45 6.60
C PRO A 253 2.56 14.88 5.70
N ALA A 254 3.78 15.05 6.21
CA ALA A 254 4.92 15.65 5.52
C ALA A 254 5.74 14.59 4.75
N LEU A 255 5.38 14.38 3.48
CA LEU A 255 5.95 13.35 2.61
C LEU A 255 6.80 13.92 1.47
N ASP A 256 7.13 15.20 1.51
CA ASP A 256 8.06 15.83 0.57
C ASP A 256 9.52 15.44 0.85
N GLY A 257 10.39 15.66 -0.14
CA GLY A 257 11.80 15.25 -0.07
C GLY A 257 12.57 15.87 1.11
N ALA A 258 12.31 17.15 1.43
CA ALA A 258 12.97 17.85 2.53
C ALA A 258 12.57 17.26 3.89
N SER A 259 11.26 17.15 4.11
CA SER A 259 10.68 16.66 5.36
C SER A 259 11.04 15.19 5.66
N LEU A 260 11.04 14.35 4.61
CA LEU A 260 11.45 12.95 4.76
C LEU A 260 12.94 12.83 5.03
N THR A 261 13.80 13.60 4.34
CA THR A 261 15.26 13.57 4.53
C THR A 261 15.64 14.02 5.94
N GLU A 262 15.02 15.10 6.43
CA GLU A 262 15.22 15.59 7.78
C GLU A 262 14.89 14.51 8.83
N LEU A 263 13.68 13.94 8.75
CA LEU A 263 13.20 12.94 9.72
C LEU A 263 14.02 11.65 9.66
N MET A 264 14.34 11.15 8.45
CA MET A 264 15.16 9.95 8.29
C MET A 264 16.56 10.12 8.87
N ASN A 265 17.19 11.29 8.68
CA ASN A 265 18.51 11.58 9.25
C ASN A 265 18.45 11.74 10.77
N ALA A 266 17.44 12.47 11.29
CA ALA A 266 17.27 12.69 12.73
C ALA A 266 17.08 11.37 13.49
N GLU A 267 16.38 10.41 12.90
CA GLU A 267 16.05 9.13 13.55
C GLU A 267 16.94 7.96 13.11
N ALA A 268 17.97 8.23 12.29
CA ALA A 268 18.88 7.21 11.75
C ALA A 268 18.13 6.03 11.10
N VAL A 269 17.18 6.35 10.21
CA VAL A 269 16.35 5.35 9.53
C VAL A 269 17.22 4.44 8.67
N THR A 270 17.03 3.12 8.82
CA THR A 270 17.81 2.10 8.11
C THR A 270 17.03 1.44 6.97
N SER A 271 15.71 1.44 7.07
CA SER A 271 14.83 0.86 6.05
C SER A 271 13.51 1.62 5.94
N THR A 272 12.93 1.61 4.73
CA THR A 272 11.70 2.34 4.43
C THR A 272 10.87 1.63 3.37
N ALA A 273 9.60 1.98 3.27
CA ALA A 273 8.69 1.44 2.25
C ALA A 273 7.82 2.56 1.66
N GLY A 274 7.68 2.58 0.34
CA GLY A 274 6.91 3.62 -0.34
C GLY A 274 6.56 3.28 -1.78
N VAL A 275 5.94 4.24 -2.45
CA VAL A 275 5.55 4.15 -3.86
C VAL A 275 6.51 4.96 -4.74
N PRO A 276 6.67 4.60 -6.04
CA PRO A 276 7.64 5.26 -6.92
C PRO A 276 7.50 6.78 -7.01
N THR A 277 6.28 7.32 -6.93
CA THR A 277 6.05 8.77 -7.01
C THR A 277 6.71 9.56 -5.88
N VAL A 278 6.68 9.04 -4.65
CA VAL A 278 7.35 9.66 -3.50
C VAL A 278 8.86 9.56 -3.65
N TRP A 279 9.36 8.40 -4.08
CA TRP A 279 10.80 8.18 -4.27
C TRP A 279 11.39 9.03 -5.38
N SER A 280 10.64 9.30 -6.45
CA SER A 280 11.07 10.26 -7.49
C SER A 280 11.27 11.65 -6.92
N GLY A 281 10.35 12.13 -6.07
CA GLY A 281 10.47 13.40 -5.37
C GLY A 281 11.68 13.44 -4.43
N LEU A 282 11.92 12.37 -3.67
CA LEU A 282 13.05 12.25 -2.75
C LEU A 282 14.40 12.26 -3.49
N LEU A 283 14.55 11.44 -4.55
CA LEU A 283 15.77 11.39 -5.35
C LEU A 283 16.09 12.74 -6.01
N ASN A 284 15.08 13.45 -6.53
CA ASN A 284 15.26 14.78 -7.10
C ASN A 284 15.74 15.75 -6.02
N TYR A 285 15.10 15.77 -4.84
CA TYR A 285 15.52 16.60 -3.72
C TYR A 285 16.98 16.33 -3.31
N TRP A 286 17.39 15.05 -3.21
CA TRP A 286 18.76 14.69 -2.85
C TRP A 286 19.79 15.18 -3.86
N ARG A 287 19.48 15.08 -5.16
CA ARG A 287 20.36 15.58 -6.24
C ARG A 287 20.46 17.10 -6.26
N GLU A 288 19.33 17.78 -6.07
CA GLU A 288 19.28 19.25 -6.09
C GLU A 288 20.00 19.89 -4.89
N HIS A 289 20.02 19.21 -3.74
CA HIS A 289 20.57 19.76 -2.48
C HIS A 289 21.87 19.09 -2.04
N ASP A 290 22.45 18.20 -2.86
CA ASP A 290 23.66 17.43 -2.54
C ASP A 290 23.57 16.77 -1.15
N THR A 291 22.48 16.09 -0.88
CA THR A 291 22.17 15.46 0.41
C THR A 291 21.75 14.02 0.25
N SER A 292 21.67 13.28 1.36
CA SER A 292 21.24 11.88 1.39
C SER A 292 20.88 11.45 2.81
N VAL A 293 20.55 10.17 2.97
CA VAL A 293 20.35 9.51 4.27
C VAL A 293 21.36 8.37 4.41
N PRO A 294 22.56 8.62 4.97
CA PRO A 294 23.64 7.62 5.00
C PRO A 294 23.34 6.34 5.76
N THR A 295 22.36 6.37 6.66
CA THR A 295 21.94 5.20 7.44
C THR A 295 20.96 4.30 6.67
N LEU A 296 20.33 4.81 5.60
CA LEU A 296 19.34 4.06 4.83
C LEU A 296 20.03 3.01 3.97
N LYS A 297 19.69 1.75 4.19
CA LYS A 297 20.27 0.58 3.52
C LYS A 297 19.34 -0.02 2.47
N VAL A 298 18.05 0.00 2.75
CA VAL A 298 17.04 -0.70 1.96
C VAL A 298 15.80 0.16 1.80
N THR A 299 15.24 0.20 0.59
CA THR A 299 13.89 0.70 0.35
C THR A 299 13.05 -0.36 -0.34
N ILE A 300 11.84 -0.59 0.21
CA ILE A 300 10.84 -1.46 -0.41
C ILE A 300 9.92 -0.59 -1.27
N ILE A 301 9.83 -0.91 -2.54
CA ILE A 301 9.03 -0.14 -3.49
C ILE A 301 7.95 -1.02 -4.08
N GLY A 302 6.70 -0.58 -3.99
CA GLY A 302 5.56 -1.33 -4.50
C GLY A 302 4.39 -0.44 -4.89
N GLY A 303 3.24 -1.05 -5.17
CA GLY A 303 2.04 -0.33 -5.57
C GLY A 303 1.97 -0.02 -7.07
N SER A 304 3.09 0.15 -7.76
CA SER A 304 3.20 0.23 -9.22
C SER A 304 4.57 -0.29 -9.68
N ALA A 305 4.75 -0.46 -10.99
CA ALA A 305 6.03 -0.85 -11.55
C ALA A 305 7.14 0.16 -11.17
N VAL A 306 8.31 -0.35 -10.83
CA VAL A 306 9.47 0.48 -10.47
C VAL A 306 10.31 0.70 -11.72
N PRO A 307 10.55 1.96 -12.13
CA PRO A 307 11.40 2.25 -13.27
C PRO A 307 12.84 1.76 -13.01
N ARG A 308 13.48 1.17 -14.02
CA ARG A 308 14.87 0.75 -13.93
C ARG A 308 15.81 1.90 -13.50
N SER A 309 15.60 3.09 -14.05
CA SER A 309 16.39 4.29 -13.69
C SER A 309 16.31 4.63 -12.20
N MET A 310 15.21 4.32 -11.53
CA MET A 310 15.06 4.52 -10.08
C MET A 310 15.89 3.50 -9.30
N VAL A 311 15.85 2.22 -9.71
CA VAL A 311 16.68 1.16 -9.09
C VAL A 311 18.16 1.49 -9.22
N GLU A 312 18.58 1.88 -10.43
CA GLU A 312 19.97 2.28 -10.70
C GLU A 312 20.40 3.50 -9.90
N ALA A 313 19.51 4.49 -9.74
CA ALA A 313 19.80 5.70 -8.97
C ALA A 313 20.04 5.39 -7.49
N PHE A 314 19.13 4.64 -6.86
CA PHE A 314 19.28 4.24 -5.45
C PHE A 314 20.57 3.45 -5.21
N ASP A 315 20.89 2.49 -6.09
CA ASP A 315 22.10 1.66 -5.96
C ASP A 315 23.37 2.45 -6.24
N LYS A 316 23.49 3.10 -7.43
CA LYS A 316 24.75 3.71 -7.89
C LYS A 316 25.08 5.04 -7.22
N GLU A 317 24.04 5.87 -6.98
CA GLU A 317 24.27 7.22 -6.44
C GLU A 317 24.29 7.21 -4.90
N PHE A 318 23.50 6.30 -4.28
CA PHE A 318 23.28 6.34 -2.82
C PHE A 318 23.63 5.04 -2.10
N GLY A 319 23.92 3.94 -2.80
CA GLY A 319 24.27 2.64 -2.20
C GLY A 319 23.11 1.97 -1.48
N ILE A 320 21.87 2.25 -1.89
CA ILE A 320 20.63 1.75 -1.25
C ILE A 320 20.06 0.59 -2.09
N GLU A 321 19.83 -0.56 -1.44
CA GLU A 321 19.17 -1.71 -2.05
C GLU A 321 17.70 -1.39 -2.31
N VAL A 322 17.21 -1.64 -3.53
CA VAL A 322 15.80 -1.59 -3.87
C VAL A 322 15.22 -2.99 -3.90
N ARG A 323 14.16 -3.21 -3.12
CA ARG A 323 13.34 -4.43 -3.18
C ARG A 323 11.98 -4.07 -3.73
N GLN A 324 11.66 -4.56 -4.91
CA GLN A 324 10.31 -4.39 -5.45
C GLN A 324 9.36 -5.41 -4.82
N GLY A 325 8.25 -4.91 -4.25
CA GLY A 325 7.16 -5.73 -3.73
C GLY A 325 5.93 -5.65 -4.63
N TRP A 326 5.24 -6.79 -4.79
CA TRP A 326 3.93 -6.84 -5.42
C TRP A 326 2.90 -7.41 -4.46
N GLY A 327 1.72 -6.88 -4.55
CA GLY A 327 0.56 -7.32 -3.79
C GLY A 327 -0.65 -6.46 -4.09
N MET A 328 -1.74 -6.77 -3.42
CA MET A 328 -3.01 -6.09 -3.57
C MET A 328 -3.79 -6.10 -2.25
N THR A 329 -4.82 -5.27 -2.13
CA THR A 329 -5.63 -5.19 -0.91
C THR A 329 -6.17 -6.56 -0.52
N GLU A 330 -6.59 -7.35 -1.50
CA GLU A 330 -7.11 -8.70 -1.33
C GLU A 330 -6.07 -9.72 -0.84
N MET A 331 -4.82 -9.30 -0.61
CA MET A 331 -3.70 -10.14 -0.16
C MET A 331 -2.98 -9.59 1.09
N SER A 332 -3.50 -8.61 1.78
CA SER A 332 -3.06 -8.04 3.08
C SER A 332 -1.72 -7.25 3.18
N PRO A 333 -0.95 -6.81 2.19
CA PRO A 333 -1.11 -7.04 0.76
C PRO A 333 -0.09 -7.99 0.12
N ILE A 334 0.96 -8.50 0.84
CA ILE A 334 2.16 -9.07 0.21
C ILE A 334 1.90 -10.38 -0.54
N GLY A 335 2.25 -10.40 -1.83
CA GLY A 335 2.25 -11.58 -2.67
C GLY A 335 3.65 -12.04 -3.06
N SER A 336 4.49 -11.10 -3.48
CA SER A 336 5.87 -11.39 -3.85
C SER A 336 6.81 -10.26 -3.48
N ILE A 337 8.10 -10.59 -3.41
CA ILE A 337 9.18 -9.66 -3.16
C ILE A 337 10.39 -10.00 -4.05
N ASN A 338 11.03 -9.00 -4.59
CA ASN A 338 12.24 -9.16 -5.36
C ASN A 338 13.46 -9.11 -4.43
N MET A 339 14.14 -10.23 -4.34
CA MET A 339 15.47 -10.34 -3.78
C MET A 339 16.34 -11.15 -4.75
N LEU A 340 17.52 -10.63 -5.04
CA LEU A 340 18.51 -11.33 -5.85
C LEU A 340 19.00 -12.60 -5.14
N LYS A 341 19.26 -13.65 -5.91
CA LYS A 341 19.99 -14.81 -5.43
C LYS A 341 21.47 -14.44 -5.23
N PRO A 342 22.22 -15.13 -4.36
CA PRO A 342 23.64 -14.84 -4.13
C PRO A 342 24.48 -14.78 -5.43
N GLU A 343 24.24 -15.69 -6.36
CA GLU A 343 24.92 -15.71 -7.65
C GLU A 343 24.55 -14.51 -8.55
N GLN A 344 23.33 -14.01 -8.45
CA GLN A 344 22.83 -12.85 -9.20
C GLN A 344 23.40 -11.53 -8.65
N CYS A 345 23.75 -11.47 -7.36
CA CYS A 345 24.40 -10.29 -6.78
C CYS A 345 25.78 -10.03 -7.41
N ALA A 346 26.45 -11.05 -7.93
CA ALA A 346 27.75 -10.95 -8.61
C ALA A 346 27.61 -10.77 -10.13
N ALA A 347 26.39 -10.75 -10.68
CA ALA A 347 26.16 -10.57 -12.11
C ALA A 347 26.47 -9.13 -12.56
N PRO A 348 26.73 -8.90 -13.86
CA PRO A 348 26.87 -7.54 -14.40
C PRO A 348 25.64 -6.68 -14.08
N ASP A 349 25.85 -5.38 -13.88
CA ASP A 349 24.79 -4.41 -13.52
C ASP A 349 23.56 -4.52 -14.42
N THR A 350 23.77 -4.66 -15.74
CA THR A 350 22.67 -4.75 -16.70
C THR A 350 21.75 -5.94 -16.42
N GLU A 351 22.33 -7.11 -16.16
CA GLU A 351 21.58 -8.34 -15.86
C GLU A 351 20.93 -8.26 -14.48
N ARG A 352 21.65 -7.73 -13.49
CA ARG A 352 21.14 -7.55 -12.12
C ARG A 352 19.91 -6.65 -12.10
N TYR A 353 19.95 -5.49 -12.77
CA TYR A 353 18.81 -4.57 -12.83
C TYR A 353 17.64 -5.12 -13.63
N ASP A 354 17.88 -5.93 -14.67
CA ASP A 354 16.79 -6.62 -15.40
C ASP A 354 16.01 -7.60 -14.51
N ILE A 355 16.68 -8.16 -13.49
CA ILE A 355 16.00 -8.98 -12.48
C ILE A 355 15.30 -8.10 -11.45
N GLN A 356 15.94 -7.04 -10.96
CA GLN A 356 15.42 -6.18 -9.89
C GLN A 356 14.16 -5.40 -10.26
N VAL A 357 13.90 -5.14 -11.55
CA VAL A 357 12.65 -4.50 -12.01
C VAL A 357 11.46 -5.44 -12.09
N ARG A 358 11.64 -6.73 -11.86
CA ARG A 358 10.55 -7.70 -11.77
C ARG A 358 9.89 -7.67 -10.39
N GLN A 359 8.67 -8.17 -10.27
CA GLN A 359 7.94 -8.18 -9.01
C GLN A 359 8.40 -9.28 -8.02
N GLY A 360 9.41 -10.06 -8.43
CA GLY A 360 10.09 -11.00 -7.56
C GLY A 360 9.39 -12.36 -7.44
N ARG A 361 9.68 -13.05 -6.34
CA ARG A 361 9.22 -14.41 -6.08
C ARG A 361 8.13 -14.42 -5.03
N ALA A 362 7.19 -15.39 -5.13
CA ALA A 362 6.17 -15.59 -4.12
C ALA A 362 6.79 -15.71 -2.71
N VAL A 363 6.22 -15.00 -1.74
CA VAL A 363 6.59 -15.16 -0.35
C VAL A 363 6.03 -16.46 0.22
N TYR A 364 6.67 -17.04 1.24
CA TYR A 364 6.12 -18.22 1.91
C TYR A 364 4.69 -17.95 2.41
N GLY A 365 3.77 -18.83 2.07
CA GLY A 365 2.34 -18.69 2.37
C GLY A 365 1.50 -18.26 1.16
N VAL A 366 2.11 -17.77 0.08
CA VAL A 366 1.41 -17.43 -1.16
C VAL A 366 1.82 -18.40 -2.27
N GLU A 367 0.83 -19.01 -2.89
CA GLU A 367 0.99 -19.79 -4.13
C GLU A 367 0.58 -18.92 -5.31
N MET A 368 1.30 -19.04 -6.43
CA MET A 368 1.04 -18.32 -7.68
C MET A 368 1.04 -19.26 -8.86
N LYS A 369 0.14 -19.05 -9.82
CA LYS A 369 0.16 -19.68 -11.14
C LYS A 369 -0.26 -18.68 -12.21
N ILE A 370 0.17 -18.94 -13.45
CA ILE A 370 -0.36 -18.25 -14.63
C ILE A 370 -1.20 -19.23 -15.45
N VAL A 371 -2.31 -18.75 -15.98
CA VAL A 371 -3.25 -19.58 -16.76
C VAL A 371 -3.57 -18.92 -18.11
N ASP A 372 -3.90 -19.76 -19.11
CA ASP A 372 -4.43 -19.30 -20.39
C ASP A 372 -5.93 -18.93 -20.30
N ALA A 373 -6.53 -18.55 -21.42
CA ALA A 373 -7.94 -18.15 -21.51
C ALA A 373 -8.91 -19.29 -21.16
N GLU A 374 -8.48 -20.55 -21.29
CA GLU A 374 -9.22 -21.76 -20.94
C GLU A 374 -9.01 -22.18 -19.47
N GLY A 375 -8.20 -21.45 -18.72
CA GLY A 375 -7.87 -21.71 -17.31
C GLY A 375 -6.79 -22.77 -17.09
N LYS A 376 -6.11 -23.23 -18.13
CA LYS A 376 -5.03 -24.20 -18.05
C LYS A 376 -3.75 -23.55 -17.56
N THR A 377 -3.08 -24.16 -16.60
CA THR A 377 -1.79 -23.69 -16.08
C THR A 377 -0.71 -23.68 -17.17
N LEU A 378 -0.02 -22.56 -17.31
CA LEU A 378 1.08 -22.33 -18.23
C LEU A 378 2.43 -22.66 -17.57
N PRO A 379 3.49 -22.94 -18.36
CA PRO A 379 4.82 -23.23 -17.84
C PRO A 379 5.51 -21.97 -17.27
N CYS A 380 6.33 -22.16 -16.23
CA CYS A 380 7.20 -21.13 -15.67
C CYS A 380 8.52 -21.07 -16.45
N ASP A 381 8.50 -20.60 -17.69
CA ASP A 381 9.64 -20.53 -18.60
C ASP A 381 10.13 -19.09 -18.89
N GLY A 382 9.49 -18.11 -18.25
CA GLY A 382 9.76 -16.68 -18.44
C GLY A 382 9.27 -16.11 -19.78
N LYS A 383 8.55 -16.90 -20.59
CA LYS A 383 8.04 -16.53 -21.92
C LYS A 383 6.53 -16.66 -22.00
N ALA A 384 5.98 -17.76 -21.51
CA ALA A 384 4.55 -17.94 -21.43
C ALA A 384 3.96 -16.88 -20.49
N PHE A 385 2.99 -16.12 -20.97
CA PHE A 385 2.27 -15.11 -20.19
C PHE A 385 0.80 -15.47 -20.10
N GLY A 386 0.19 -15.19 -18.97
CA GLY A 386 -1.21 -15.52 -18.70
C GLY A 386 -1.76 -14.79 -17.52
N GLU A 387 -3.04 -15.01 -17.25
CA GLU A 387 -3.69 -14.47 -16.07
C GLU A 387 -3.03 -14.99 -14.80
N LEU A 388 -2.60 -14.07 -13.93
CA LEU A 388 -2.01 -14.41 -12.65
C LEU A 388 -3.11 -14.74 -11.64
N LYS A 389 -3.02 -15.93 -11.05
CA LYS A 389 -3.89 -16.38 -9.97
C LYS A 389 -3.08 -16.68 -8.71
N VAL A 390 -3.68 -16.42 -7.55
CA VAL A 390 -3.04 -16.57 -6.25
C VAL A 390 -3.94 -17.29 -5.26
N ARG A 391 -3.33 -17.91 -4.24
CA ARG A 391 -4.03 -18.38 -3.04
C ARG A 391 -3.08 -18.38 -1.84
N GLY A 392 -3.64 -18.29 -0.64
CA GLY A 392 -2.85 -18.28 0.59
C GLY A 392 -3.67 -17.89 1.82
N PRO A 393 -3.11 -18.03 3.04
CA PRO A 393 -3.84 -17.83 4.29
C PRO A 393 -4.23 -16.36 4.57
N TRP A 394 -3.72 -15.42 3.82
CA TRP A 394 -4.07 -14.00 3.88
C TRP A 394 -4.56 -13.45 2.53
N VAL A 395 -4.97 -14.33 1.62
CA VAL A 395 -5.68 -13.98 0.37
C VAL A 395 -7.17 -14.01 0.65
N SER A 396 -7.90 -12.97 0.22
CA SER A 396 -9.34 -12.87 0.41
C SER A 396 -10.09 -13.95 -0.38
N ARG A 397 -11.13 -14.50 0.23
CA ARG A 397 -12.03 -15.45 -0.46
C ARG A 397 -13.29 -14.79 -1.00
N ALA A 398 -13.64 -13.60 -0.50
CA ALA A 398 -14.84 -12.85 -0.87
C ALA A 398 -14.65 -11.37 -0.52
N TYR A 399 -15.53 -10.51 -1.00
CA TYR A 399 -15.61 -9.13 -0.58
C TYR A 399 -16.66 -8.95 0.52
N TYR A 400 -16.50 -7.92 1.32
CA TYR A 400 -17.40 -7.58 2.41
C TYR A 400 -18.81 -7.27 1.88
N CYS A 401 -19.84 -7.89 2.46
CA CYS A 401 -21.24 -7.89 2.01
C CYS A 401 -21.48 -8.48 0.59
N GLU A 402 -20.51 -9.20 0.04
CA GLU A 402 -20.60 -9.93 -1.23
C GLU A 402 -20.10 -11.38 -1.03
N GLU A 403 -20.36 -11.99 0.14
CA GLU A 403 -19.83 -13.32 0.51
C GLU A 403 -20.42 -14.45 -0.34
N GLU A 404 -21.58 -14.25 -0.94
CA GLU A 404 -22.25 -15.22 -1.84
C GLU A 404 -21.71 -15.14 -3.28
N ASP A 405 -20.99 -14.07 -3.63
CA ASP A 405 -20.41 -13.92 -4.97
C ASP A 405 -19.19 -14.84 -5.12
N GLU A 406 -19.18 -15.63 -6.18
CA GLU A 406 -18.05 -16.50 -6.52
C GLU A 406 -16.87 -15.69 -7.04
N VAL A 407 -15.94 -15.30 -6.14
CA VAL A 407 -14.69 -14.61 -6.50
C VAL A 407 -13.60 -15.60 -6.85
N LEU A 408 -13.53 -16.74 -6.13
CA LEU A 408 -12.54 -17.79 -6.37
C LEU A 408 -12.98 -18.68 -7.54
N ASP A 409 -12.01 -19.19 -8.29
CA ASP A 409 -12.30 -20.23 -9.27
C ASP A 409 -12.61 -21.59 -8.60
N SER A 410 -13.02 -22.57 -9.39
CA SER A 410 -13.41 -23.91 -8.90
C SER A 410 -12.32 -24.67 -8.15
N GLU A 411 -11.05 -24.25 -8.27
CA GLU A 411 -9.89 -24.79 -7.55
C GLU A 411 -9.49 -23.95 -6.34
N GLY A 412 -10.24 -22.88 -6.02
CA GLY A 412 -9.99 -21.99 -4.89
C GLY A 412 -8.89 -20.95 -5.14
N TRP A 413 -8.63 -20.57 -6.39
CA TRP A 413 -7.67 -19.53 -6.74
C TRP A 413 -8.37 -18.18 -6.93
N PHE A 414 -7.74 -17.13 -6.39
CA PHE A 414 -8.17 -15.76 -6.57
C PHE A 414 -7.59 -15.17 -7.87
N PRO A 415 -8.42 -14.63 -8.78
CA PRO A 415 -7.97 -13.97 -10.00
C PRO A 415 -7.49 -12.55 -9.68
N THR A 416 -6.22 -12.25 -9.91
CA THR A 416 -5.65 -10.93 -9.57
C THR A 416 -6.02 -9.81 -10.54
N GLY A 417 -6.41 -10.19 -11.77
CA GLY A 417 -6.60 -9.28 -12.88
C GLY A 417 -5.28 -8.74 -13.49
N ASP A 418 -4.14 -9.26 -13.03
CA ASP A 418 -2.84 -9.02 -13.64
C ASP A 418 -2.51 -10.12 -14.65
N VAL A 419 -1.75 -9.77 -15.68
CA VAL A 419 -1.14 -10.71 -16.62
C VAL A 419 0.36 -10.72 -16.37
N ALA A 420 0.93 -11.90 -16.23
CA ALA A 420 2.33 -12.06 -15.85
C ALA A 420 3.02 -13.19 -16.59
N THR A 421 4.35 -13.16 -16.59
CA THR A 421 5.23 -14.31 -16.83
C THR A 421 5.83 -14.75 -15.49
N ILE A 422 6.18 -16.02 -15.37
CA ILE A 422 6.98 -16.55 -14.26
C ILE A 422 8.14 -17.34 -14.88
N ASP A 423 9.36 -17.07 -14.46
CA ASP A 423 10.52 -17.80 -14.96
C ASP A 423 10.82 -19.07 -14.14
N ALA A 424 11.81 -19.84 -14.58
CA ALA A 424 12.20 -21.10 -13.94
C ALA A 424 12.74 -20.91 -12.51
N ASP A 425 13.18 -19.71 -12.16
CA ASP A 425 13.65 -19.32 -10.83
C ASP A 425 12.50 -18.82 -9.93
N GLY A 426 11.29 -18.71 -10.48
CA GLY A 426 10.09 -18.23 -9.81
C GLY A 426 9.94 -16.71 -9.81
N TYR A 427 10.78 -15.95 -10.53
CA TYR A 427 10.60 -14.51 -10.65
C TYR A 427 9.40 -14.19 -11.53
N MET A 428 8.43 -13.54 -10.94
CA MET A 428 7.26 -13.03 -11.64
C MET A 428 7.58 -11.68 -12.27
N HIS A 429 7.09 -11.48 -13.48
CA HIS A 429 7.10 -10.20 -14.17
C HIS A 429 5.69 -9.88 -14.68
N ILE A 430 5.07 -8.83 -14.12
CA ILE A 430 3.77 -8.36 -14.59
C ILE A 430 3.97 -7.66 -15.93
N THR A 431 3.30 -8.17 -16.94
CA THR A 431 3.30 -7.57 -18.27
C THR A 431 2.27 -6.48 -18.39
N ASP A 432 1.07 -6.68 -17.83
CA ASP A 432 0.03 -5.65 -17.79
C ASP A 432 -1.14 -6.05 -16.87
N ARG A 433 -2.16 -5.20 -16.81
CA ARG A 433 -3.52 -5.52 -16.34
C ARG A 433 -4.36 -6.05 -17.49
N ILE A 434 -5.20 -7.08 -17.25
CA ILE A 434 -6.10 -7.63 -18.29
C ILE A 434 -6.89 -6.54 -19.01
N LYS A 435 -7.37 -5.53 -18.25
CA LYS A 435 -8.14 -4.40 -18.77
C LYS A 435 -7.32 -3.31 -19.49
N ASP A 436 -6.02 -3.28 -19.28
CA ASP A 436 -5.11 -2.27 -19.81
C ASP A 436 -4.24 -2.79 -20.95
N LEU A 437 -4.22 -4.11 -21.16
CA LEU A 437 -3.61 -4.75 -22.34
C LEU A 437 -4.26 -4.22 -23.62
N ILE A 438 -3.43 -3.80 -24.56
CA ILE A 438 -3.88 -3.24 -25.84
C ILE A 438 -3.92 -4.37 -26.86
N LYS A 439 -5.10 -4.61 -27.43
CA LYS A 439 -5.36 -5.69 -28.39
C LYS A 439 -5.18 -5.18 -29.82
N SER A 440 -4.00 -5.32 -30.39
CA SER A 440 -3.68 -4.78 -31.70
C SER A 440 -3.46 -5.90 -32.74
N GLY A 441 -4.41 -6.07 -33.67
CA GLY A 441 -4.26 -7.00 -34.77
C GLY A 441 -4.14 -8.48 -34.39
N GLY A 442 -4.67 -8.87 -33.24
CA GLY A 442 -4.56 -10.22 -32.71
C GLY A 442 -3.35 -10.46 -31.80
N GLU A 443 -2.48 -9.46 -31.66
CA GLU A 443 -1.35 -9.45 -30.76
C GLU A 443 -1.64 -8.57 -29.54
N TRP A 444 -0.90 -8.81 -28.44
CA TRP A 444 -1.04 -8.06 -27.21
C TRP A 444 0.13 -7.09 -27.05
N ILE A 445 -0.16 -5.82 -26.76
CA ILE A 445 0.84 -4.79 -26.44
C ILE A 445 0.74 -4.47 -24.95
N SER A 446 1.86 -4.57 -24.24
CA SER A 446 1.96 -4.15 -22.85
C SER A 446 2.01 -2.63 -22.75
N SER A 447 1.03 -2.04 -22.09
CA SER A 447 1.03 -0.61 -21.81
C SER A 447 2.13 -0.26 -20.80
N ILE A 448 2.42 -1.15 -19.85
CA ILE A 448 3.47 -0.96 -18.81
C ILE A 448 4.86 -0.95 -19.45
N GLU A 449 5.15 -1.84 -20.40
CA GLU A 449 6.43 -1.86 -21.10
C GLU A 449 6.69 -0.54 -21.81
N LEU A 450 5.69 -0.04 -22.54
CA LEU A 450 5.79 1.24 -23.24
C LEU A 450 5.93 2.42 -22.28
N GLU A 451 5.21 2.43 -21.16
CA GLU A 451 5.32 3.46 -20.12
C GLU A 451 6.72 3.51 -19.51
N ASN A 452 7.26 2.34 -19.13
CA ASN A 452 8.61 2.23 -18.55
C ASN A 452 9.68 2.71 -19.53
N LEU A 453 9.52 2.36 -20.80
CA LEU A 453 10.42 2.82 -21.85
C LEU A 453 10.31 4.33 -22.04
N ALA A 454 9.11 4.90 -22.12
CA ALA A 454 8.90 6.33 -22.21
C ALA A 454 9.52 7.08 -21.00
N MET A 455 9.34 6.57 -19.78
CA MET A 455 9.92 7.16 -18.58
C MET A 455 11.45 7.07 -18.51
N SER A 456 12.09 6.24 -19.35
CA SER A 456 13.55 6.23 -19.49
C SER A 456 14.08 7.35 -20.42
N HIS A 457 13.20 8.07 -21.12
CA HIS A 457 13.58 9.23 -21.90
C HIS A 457 14.00 10.40 -20.99
N PRO A 458 15.11 11.12 -21.29
CA PRO A 458 15.64 12.17 -20.42
C PRO A 458 14.66 13.29 -20.11
N ASP A 459 13.75 13.60 -21.03
CA ASP A 459 12.79 14.71 -20.94
C ASP A 459 11.43 14.33 -20.36
N VAL A 460 11.16 13.05 -20.17
CA VAL A 460 9.87 12.56 -19.64
C VAL A 460 9.93 12.46 -18.12
N MET A 461 8.94 13.05 -17.45
CA MET A 461 8.75 12.97 -16.01
C MET A 461 7.82 11.81 -15.64
N GLN A 462 6.70 11.68 -16.36
CA GLN A 462 5.71 10.63 -16.18
C GLN A 462 5.12 10.24 -17.53
N ALA A 463 4.71 8.97 -17.67
CA ALA A 463 4.07 8.45 -18.86
C ALA A 463 2.90 7.56 -18.52
N ALA A 464 1.91 7.52 -19.40
CA ALA A 464 0.83 6.55 -19.43
C ALA A 464 0.58 6.13 -20.88
N VAL A 465 0.19 4.87 -21.09
CA VAL A 465 -0.20 4.34 -22.39
C VAL A 465 -1.58 3.72 -22.29
N ILE A 466 -2.46 4.07 -23.21
CA ILE A 466 -3.81 3.51 -23.33
C ILE A 466 -4.04 2.96 -24.75
N GLY A 467 -4.89 1.95 -24.86
CA GLY A 467 -5.45 1.54 -26.14
C GLY A 467 -6.53 2.52 -26.58
N ILE A 468 -6.43 2.98 -27.81
CA ILE A 468 -7.50 3.73 -28.48
C ILE A 468 -8.06 2.90 -29.64
N PRO A 469 -9.37 2.99 -29.95
CA PRO A 469 -9.98 2.23 -31.03
C PRO A 469 -9.32 2.52 -32.38
N ASP A 470 -9.09 1.46 -33.17
CA ASP A 470 -8.56 1.53 -34.53
C ASP A 470 -9.35 0.62 -35.47
N GLU A 471 -9.75 1.11 -36.63
CA GLU A 471 -10.60 0.38 -37.60
C GLU A 471 -9.92 -0.89 -38.13
N LYS A 472 -8.59 -0.89 -38.25
CA LYS A 472 -7.83 -1.98 -38.86
C LYS A 472 -7.29 -2.96 -37.79
N TRP A 473 -6.85 -2.46 -36.66
CA TRP A 473 -6.10 -3.20 -35.66
C TRP A 473 -6.89 -3.46 -34.38
N ALA A 474 -8.14 -3.08 -34.29
CA ALA A 474 -9.03 -3.04 -33.13
C ALA A 474 -8.60 -1.96 -32.11
N GLU A 475 -7.36 -1.99 -31.65
CA GLU A 475 -6.79 -0.95 -30.79
C GLU A 475 -5.36 -0.61 -31.20
N ARG A 476 -4.98 0.64 -30.97
CA ARG A 476 -3.59 1.11 -31.09
C ARG A 476 -3.15 1.85 -29.83
N PRO A 477 -1.86 1.76 -29.46
CA PRO A 477 -1.35 2.46 -28.29
C PRO A 477 -1.24 3.96 -28.55
N LEU A 478 -1.74 4.75 -27.58
CA LEU A 478 -1.55 6.19 -27.47
C LEU A 478 -0.66 6.47 -26.25
N LEU A 479 0.46 7.17 -26.46
CA LEU A 479 1.35 7.61 -25.41
C LEU A 479 0.91 8.98 -24.88
N ILE A 480 0.78 9.11 -23.55
CA ILE A 480 0.45 10.36 -22.86
C ILE A 480 1.59 10.66 -21.89
N VAL A 481 2.23 11.83 -22.04
CA VAL A 481 3.41 12.17 -21.24
C VAL A 481 3.28 13.51 -20.54
N LYS A 482 3.79 13.57 -19.31
CA LYS A 482 4.15 14.79 -18.60
C LYS A 482 5.66 14.98 -18.75
N LEU A 483 6.08 16.13 -19.27
CA LEU A 483 7.51 16.46 -19.45
C LEU A 483 8.13 17.02 -18.17
N LYS A 484 9.45 16.94 -18.09
CA LYS A 484 10.23 17.65 -17.07
C LYS A 484 10.20 19.16 -17.33
N ALA A 485 10.40 19.96 -16.29
CA ALA A 485 10.41 21.41 -16.42
C ALA A 485 11.48 21.89 -17.42
N GLY A 486 11.06 22.70 -18.39
CA GLY A 486 11.91 23.25 -19.45
C GLY A 486 12.21 22.30 -20.62
N ALA A 487 11.73 21.06 -20.58
CA ALA A 487 11.89 20.12 -21.70
C ALA A 487 10.80 20.40 -22.78
N ALA A 488 11.19 20.25 -24.04
CA ALA A 488 10.29 20.46 -25.19
C ALA A 488 10.65 19.52 -26.38
N PRO A 489 10.69 18.18 -26.17
CA PRO A 489 10.92 17.25 -27.26
C PRO A 489 9.76 17.29 -28.26
N SER A 490 10.02 17.01 -29.53
CA SER A 490 8.97 16.81 -30.52
C SER A 490 8.27 15.44 -30.33
N LYS A 491 7.07 15.27 -30.93
CA LYS A 491 6.41 13.98 -30.97
C LYS A 491 7.28 12.92 -31.65
N GLU A 492 7.92 13.31 -32.74
CA GLU A 492 8.83 12.46 -33.52
C GLU A 492 10.03 11.99 -32.70
N ASP A 493 10.59 12.84 -31.83
CA ASP A 493 11.69 12.48 -30.95
C ASP A 493 11.23 11.44 -29.90
N LEU A 494 10.08 11.67 -29.29
CA LEU A 494 9.49 10.75 -28.32
C LEU A 494 9.15 9.38 -28.94
N LEU A 495 8.48 9.37 -30.10
CA LEU A 495 8.17 8.12 -30.82
C LEU A 495 9.43 7.44 -31.35
N GLY A 496 10.39 8.23 -31.84
CA GLY A 496 11.68 7.74 -32.30
C GLY A 496 12.48 7.01 -31.23
N PHE A 497 12.26 7.35 -29.97
CA PHE A 497 12.93 6.71 -28.83
C PHE A 497 12.57 5.23 -28.64
N PHE A 498 11.41 4.80 -29.14
CA PHE A 498 10.95 3.41 -29.09
C PHE A 498 11.61 2.52 -30.16
N LYS A 499 12.10 3.10 -31.26
CA LYS A 499 12.65 2.32 -32.39
C LYS A 499 13.84 1.47 -31.97
N GLY A 500 13.77 0.18 -32.32
CA GLY A 500 14.79 -0.82 -32.00
C GLY A 500 14.83 -1.26 -30.53
N LYS A 501 13.90 -0.75 -29.68
CA LYS A 501 13.76 -1.13 -28.27
C LYS A 501 12.51 -1.98 -28.02
N VAL A 502 11.48 -1.80 -28.86
CA VAL A 502 10.28 -2.60 -28.88
C VAL A 502 9.99 -3.02 -30.34
N ALA A 503 9.08 -3.96 -30.53
CA ALA A 503 8.66 -4.36 -31.88
C ALA A 503 8.00 -3.17 -32.60
N ASP A 504 8.31 -2.95 -33.87
CA ASP A 504 7.83 -1.77 -34.62
C ASP A 504 6.30 -1.62 -34.60
N TRP A 505 5.58 -2.74 -34.61
CA TRP A 505 4.12 -2.76 -34.58
C TRP A 505 3.54 -2.38 -33.20
N SER A 506 4.33 -2.43 -32.13
CA SER A 506 3.90 -2.03 -30.76
C SER A 506 4.20 -0.57 -30.42
N ILE A 507 4.96 0.14 -31.29
CA ILE A 507 5.24 1.56 -31.07
C ILE A 507 3.93 2.36 -31.05
N PRO A 508 3.75 3.31 -30.11
CA PRO A 508 2.58 4.17 -30.08
C PRO A 508 2.40 4.95 -31.39
N ASP A 509 1.14 5.09 -31.85
CA ASP A 509 0.85 5.80 -33.10
C ASP A 509 0.88 7.32 -32.93
N ASP A 510 0.61 7.83 -31.72
CA ASP A 510 0.67 9.26 -31.41
C ASP A 510 1.09 9.52 -29.96
N VAL A 511 1.45 10.77 -29.67
CA VAL A 511 1.83 11.26 -28.35
C VAL A 511 0.99 12.49 -27.98
N VAL A 512 0.45 12.47 -26.77
CA VAL A 512 -0.20 13.63 -26.16
C VAL A 512 0.66 14.14 -25.00
N MET A 513 1.03 15.40 -25.06
CA MET A 513 1.76 16.07 -23.96
C MET A 513 0.74 16.76 -23.05
N VAL A 514 0.83 16.51 -21.75
CA VAL A 514 -0.10 17.06 -20.74
C VAL A 514 0.68 17.75 -19.62
N GLU A 515 0.05 18.73 -18.98
CA GLU A 515 0.60 19.38 -17.79
C GLU A 515 0.56 18.44 -16.58
N GLU A 516 -0.55 17.68 -16.43
CA GLU A 516 -0.75 16.71 -15.35
C GLU A 516 -1.46 15.46 -15.87
N LEU A 517 -1.03 14.30 -15.36
CA LEU A 517 -1.76 13.04 -15.53
C LEU A 517 -2.80 12.89 -14.41
N PRO A 518 -4.00 12.34 -14.70
CA PRO A 518 -4.99 12.06 -13.65
C PRO A 518 -4.46 10.97 -12.71
N ILE A 519 -4.24 11.35 -11.45
CA ILE A 519 -3.72 10.45 -10.41
C ILE A 519 -4.85 10.06 -9.47
N GLY A 520 -4.99 8.76 -9.22
CA GLY A 520 -5.94 8.23 -8.27
C GLY A 520 -5.48 8.38 -6.82
N GLY A 521 -6.38 8.12 -5.87
CA GLY A 521 -6.12 8.20 -4.43
C GLY A 521 -4.97 7.33 -3.91
N THR A 522 -4.52 6.37 -4.71
CA THR A 522 -3.37 5.49 -4.40
C THR A 522 -2.04 5.94 -5.04
N GLY A 523 -2.03 7.12 -5.70
CA GLY A 523 -0.85 7.61 -6.41
C GLY A 523 -0.62 7.02 -7.81
N LYS A 524 -1.58 6.20 -8.32
CA LYS A 524 -1.53 5.57 -9.65
C LYS A 524 -2.24 6.43 -10.70
N VAL A 525 -1.73 6.40 -11.95
CA VAL A 525 -2.41 7.04 -13.08
C VAL A 525 -3.76 6.35 -13.33
N GLN A 526 -4.81 7.15 -13.50
CA GLN A 526 -6.17 6.67 -13.79
C GLN A 526 -6.36 6.52 -15.31
N LYS A 527 -5.94 5.39 -15.88
CA LYS A 527 -6.09 5.10 -17.32
C LYS A 527 -7.55 5.15 -17.80
N THR A 528 -8.50 4.84 -16.91
CA THR A 528 -9.94 4.95 -17.23
C THR A 528 -10.35 6.39 -17.54
N GLU A 529 -9.81 7.38 -16.83
CA GLU A 529 -10.08 8.79 -17.12
C GLU A 529 -9.38 9.21 -18.43
N LEU A 530 -8.15 8.74 -18.64
CA LEU A 530 -7.45 9.00 -19.93
C LEU A 530 -8.22 8.43 -21.12
N ARG A 531 -8.79 7.21 -21.00
CA ARG A 531 -9.63 6.65 -22.07
C ARG A 531 -10.88 7.49 -22.33
N LYS A 532 -11.54 8.05 -21.31
CA LYS A 532 -12.68 8.96 -21.50
C LYS A 532 -12.32 10.26 -22.22
N MET A 533 -11.06 10.69 -22.09
CA MET A 533 -10.58 11.94 -22.69
C MET A 533 -10.11 11.76 -24.13
N TYR A 534 -9.55 10.60 -24.46
CA TYR A 534 -8.78 10.41 -25.69
C TYR A 534 -9.20 9.21 -26.56
N ALA A 535 -10.06 8.29 -26.05
CA ALA A 535 -10.52 7.11 -26.79
C ALA A 535 -11.98 7.17 -27.26
#